data_50fb1126daee9fbc98094de9ee0a59a7
#
_entry.id   50fb1126daee9fbc98094de9ee0a59a7
#
_cell.length_a   1.000
_cell.length_b   1.000
_cell.length_c   1.000
_cell.angle_alpha   90.00
_cell.angle_beta   90.00
_cell.angle_gamma   90.00
#
_symmetry.space_group_name_H-M   'P 1'
#
loop_
_entity.id
_entity.type
_entity.pdbx_description
1 polymer ?
#
loop_
_entity_poly.entity_id
_entity_poly.type
_entity_poly.pdbx_seq_one_letter_code
_entity_poly.pdbx_strand_id
1 'polypeptide(L)'
;MEEKERSSTGLDENVAGFFCYLLGFITGIIFLVVEKKSSFVKFHAMQSTITFLSLFVISFILGLIPIIGLLVYPIWILTLILWLLLMIKALRGERYSLPIVGKMAEEKTGQ
;
A
#
# COMPACT_ATOMS: atom_id res chain seq x y z
N MET A 1 -27.07 -7.03 -6.07
CA MET A 1 -25.72 -6.52 -5.83
C MET A 1 -25.20 -7.04 -4.49
N GLU A 2 -24.05 -7.62 -4.52
CA GLU A 2 -23.48 -8.17 -3.29
C GLU A 2 -23.07 -7.07 -2.32
N GLU A 3 -23.33 -7.31 -1.06
CA GLU A 3 -22.84 -6.43 -0.04
C GLU A 3 -21.36 -6.67 0.17
N LYS A 4 -20.62 -5.60 0.24
CA LYS A 4 -19.19 -5.69 0.55
C LYS A 4 -19.03 -5.82 2.05
N GLU A 5 -18.02 -6.58 2.45
CA GLU A 5 -17.67 -6.66 3.84
C GLU A 5 -17.19 -5.31 4.32
N ARG A 6 -17.53 -5.00 5.55
CA ARG A 6 -17.00 -3.79 6.15
C ARG A 6 -15.68 -4.08 6.81
N SER A 7 -14.80 -3.08 6.75
CA SER A 7 -13.56 -3.11 7.48
C SER A 7 -13.84 -3.21 8.99
N SER A 8 -12.89 -3.72 9.73
CA SER A 8 -12.95 -3.75 11.19
C SER A 8 -13.14 -2.36 11.79
N THR A 9 -12.79 -1.32 11.03
CA THR A 9 -12.95 0.07 11.47
C THR A 9 -14.36 0.60 11.27
N GLY A 10 -15.24 -0.20 10.68
CA GLY A 10 -16.62 0.22 10.36
C GLY A 10 -16.74 0.92 9.03
N LEU A 11 -15.64 1.19 8.35
CA LEU A 11 -15.66 1.82 7.04
C LEU A 11 -15.98 0.80 5.94
N ASP A 12 -16.53 1.29 4.83
CA ASP A 12 -16.64 0.49 3.62
C ASP A 12 -15.23 0.02 3.25
N GLU A 13 -15.07 -1.23 2.85
CA GLU A 13 -13.74 -1.75 2.57
C GLU A 13 -13.01 -1.01 1.46
N ASN A 14 -13.73 -0.44 0.48
CA ASN A 14 -13.09 0.38 -0.55
C ASN A 14 -12.46 1.63 0.06
N VAL A 15 -13.18 2.26 0.97
CA VAL A 15 -12.69 3.46 1.66
C VAL A 15 -11.52 3.13 2.57
N ALA A 16 -11.63 2.02 3.30
CA ALA A 16 -10.54 1.57 4.17
C ALA A 16 -9.30 1.24 3.34
N GLY A 17 -9.49 0.57 2.20
CA GLY A 17 -8.38 0.28 1.28
C GLY A 17 -7.69 1.54 0.78
N PHE A 18 -8.48 2.56 0.46
CA PHE A 18 -7.94 3.86 0.08
C PHE A 18 -7.08 4.44 1.20
N PHE A 19 -7.58 4.40 2.43
CA PHE A 19 -6.83 4.93 3.57
C PHE A 19 -5.55 4.15 3.85
N CYS A 20 -5.48 2.87 3.44
CA CYS A 20 -4.25 2.10 3.59
C CYS A 20 -3.06 2.77 2.88
N TYR A 21 -3.34 3.53 1.85
CA TYR A 21 -2.29 4.19 1.06
C TYR A 21 -2.14 5.67 1.36
N LEU A 22 -3.10 6.27 2.06
CA LEU A 22 -3.16 7.72 2.21
C LEU A 22 -1.88 8.35 2.77
N LEU A 23 -1.33 7.80 3.83
CA LEU A 23 -0.07 8.25 4.40
C LEU A 23 1.06 7.26 4.13
N GLY A 24 1.00 6.58 2.99
CA GLY A 24 2.00 5.61 2.59
C GLY A 24 2.02 4.44 3.56
N PHE A 25 3.22 4.05 3.98
CA PHE A 25 3.34 2.87 4.83
C PHE A 25 2.79 3.08 6.25
N ILE A 26 2.65 4.32 6.69
CA ILE A 26 2.17 4.60 8.05
C ILE A 26 0.74 4.10 8.24
N THR A 27 -0.19 4.53 7.37
CA THR A 27 -1.57 4.04 7.46
C THR A 27 -1.66 2.58 7.07
N GLY A 28 -0.77 2.12 6.18
CA GLY A 28 -0.70 0.71 5.83
C GLY A 28 -0.45 -0.15 7.05
N ILE A 29 0.53 0.21 7.87
CA ILE A 29 0.85 -0.53 9.09
C ILE A 29 -0.31 -0.49 10.07
N ILE A 30 -0.93 0.69 10.24
CA ILE A 30 -2.06 0.84 11.16
C ILE A 30 -3.18 -0.12 10.77
N PHE A 31 -3.58 -0.12 9.51
CA PHE A 31 -4.66 -0.99 9.06
C PHE A 31 -4.27 -2.46 9.09
N LEU A 32 -2.99 -2.77 8.87
CA LEU A 32 -2.52 -4.14 8.94
C LEU A 32 -2.71 -4.72 10.34
N VAL A 33 -2.49 -3.90 11.35
CA VAL A 33 -2.63 -4.32 12.75
C VAL A 33 -4.10 -4.34 13.19
N VAL A 34 -4.86 -3.34 12.77
CA VAL A 34 -6.24 -3.13 13.22
C VAL A 34 -7.24 -4.00 12.47
N GLU A 35 -7.03 -4.22 11.19
CA GLU A 35 -7.99 -4.93 10.37
C GLU A 35 -8.01 -6.42 10.68
N LYS A 36 -9.21 -6.94 10.99
CA LYS A 36 -9.39 -8.35 11.34
C LYS A 36 -10.38 -9.07 10.43
N LYS A 37 -11.17 -8.32 9.68
CA LYS A 37 -12.28 -8.88 8.91
C LYS A 37 -12.06 -8.93 7.41
N SER A 38 -11.75 -7.81 6.79
CA SER A 38 -11.70 -7.71 5.35
C SER A 38 -10.35 -8.15 4.79
N SER A 39 -10.35 -9.18 3.95
CA SER A 39 -9.14 -9.60 3.26
C SER A 39 -8.70 -8.57 2.24
N PHE A 40 -9.65 -7.83 1.66
CA PHE A 40 -9.38 -6.75 0.74
C PHE A 40 -8.53 -5.66 1.41
N VAL A 41 -8.96 -5.23 2.60
CA VAL A 41 -8.24 -4.20 3.36
C VAL A 41 -6.87 -4.71 3.81
N LYS A 42 -6.79 -5.96 4.29
CA LYS A 42 -5.53 -6.55 4.70
C LYS A 42 -4.54 -6.61 3.54
N PHE A 43 -5.02 -7.00 2.36
CA PHE A 43 -4.17 -7.05 1.18
C PHE A 43 -3.58 -5.69 0.86
N HIS A 44 -4.44 -4.67 0.80
CA HIS A 44 -3.97 -3.32 0.49
C HIS A 44 -3.08 -2.76 1.59
N ALA A 45 -3.37 -3.06 2.86
CA ALA A 45 -2.53 -2.63 3.97
C ALA A 45 -1.14 -3.25 3.87
N MET A 46 -1.06 -4.54 3.57
CA MET A 46 0.22 -5.21 3.43
C MET A 46 0.98 -4.69 2.20
N GLN A 47 0.29 -4.55 1.07
CA GLN A 47 0.92 -4.03 -0.14
C GLN A 47 1.44 -2.62 0.06
N SER A 48 0.67 -1.76 0.72
CA SER A 48 1.10 -0.41 1.04
C SER A 48 2.35 -0.41 1.92
N THR A 49 2.31 -1.22 2.97
CA THR A 49 3.43 -1.31 3.90
C THR A 49 4.71 -1.74 3.19
N ILE A 50 4.65 -2.83 2.43
CA ILE A 50 5.83 -3.36 1.74
C ILE A 50 6.33 -2.35 0.71
N THR A 51 5.43 -1.83 -0.13
CA THR A 51 5.80 -0.94 -1.22
C THR A 51 6.45 0.34 -0.72
N PHE A 52 5.74 1.06 0.15
CA PHE A 52 6.19 2.41 0.52
C PHE A 52 7.29 2.39 1.55
N LEU A 53 7.29 1.39 2.44
CA LEU A 53 8.39 1.26 3.38
C LEU A 53 9.67 0.91 2.63
N SER A 54 9.59 -0.01 1.65
CA SER A 54 10.76 -0.37 0.83
C SER A 54 11.30 0.82 0.05
N LEU A 55 10.40 1.57 -0.59
CA LEU A 55 10.81 2.75 -1.35
C LEU A 55 11.42 3.81 -0.43
N PHE A 56 10.87 3.98 0.76
CA PHE A 56 11.41 4.92 1.73
C PHE A 56 12.82 4.52 2.15
N VAL A 57 13.03 3.26 2.50
CA VAL A 57 14.32 2.77 2.95
C VAL A 57 15.36 2.87 1.83
N ILE A 58 14.98 2.45 0.62
CA ILE A 58 15.88 2.52 -0.53
C ILE A 58 16.26 3.98 -0.81
N SER A 59 15.31 4.89 -0.78
CA SER A 59 15.56 6.31 -1.02
C SER A 59 16.48 6.88 0.04
N PHE A 60 16.29 6.49 1.30
CA PHE A 60 17.14 6.96 2.39
C PHE A 60 18.58 6.52 2.19
N ILE A 61 18.78 5.24 1.89
CA ILE A 61 20.11 4.68 1.69
C ILE A 61 20.81 5.31 0.49
N LEU A 62 20.12 5.39 -0.65
CA LEU A 62 20.69 5.98 -1.85
C LEU A 62 21.02 7.46 -1.67
N GLY A 63 20.19 8.17 -0.91
CA GLY A 63 20.41 9.59 -0.66
C GLY A 63 21.67 9.89 0.12
N LEU A 64 22.24 8.90 0.81
CA LEU A 64 23.48 9.06 1.55
C LEU A 64 24.72 8.93 0.66
N ILE A 65 24.55 8.44 -0.57
CA ILE A 65 25.66 8.19 -1.47
C ILE A 65 25.78 9.36 -2.47
N PRO A 66 26.92 10.04 -2.54
CA PRO A 66 27.11 11.14 -3.50
C PRO A 66 26.90 10.67 -4.94
N ILE A 67 26.29 11.48 -5.77
CA ILE A 67 26.00 11.23 -7.18
C ILE A 67 24.89 10.21 -7.35
N ILE A 68 25.04 9.00 -6.78
CA ILE A 68 24.01 7.95 -6.84
C ILE A 68 22.73 8.44 -6.17
N GLY A 69 22.84 9.31 -5.17
CA GLY A 69 21.71 9.91 -4.50
C GLY A 69 20.78 10.68 -5.42
N LEU A 70 21.24 11.05 -6.61
CA LEU A 70 20.38 11.71 -7.59
C LEU A 70 19.27 10.81 -8.07
N LEU A 71 19.45 9.49 -7.93
CA LEU A 71 18.41 8.52 -8.29
C LEU A 71 17.18 8.62 -7.39
N VAL A 72 17.29 9.30 -6.26
CA VAL A 72 16.17 9.50 -5.36
C VAL A 72 15.03 10.28 -6.06
N TYR A 73 15.38 11.20 -6.93
CA TYR A 73 14.36 12.00 -7.60
C TYR A 73 13.43 11.18 -8.50
N PRO A 74 13.95 10.34 -9.42
CA PRO A 74 13.06 9.47 -10.18
C PRO A 74 12.30 8.46 -9.30
N ILE A 75 12.90 8.02 -8.20
CA ILE A 75 12.23 7.12 -7.27
C ILE A 75 11.03 7.82 -6.62
N TRP A 76 11.17 9.09 -6.27
CA TRP A 76 10.08 9.86 -5.69
C TRP A 76 8.93 10.05 -6.70
N ILE A 77 9.27 10.27 -7.96
CA ILE A 77 8.26 10.39 -9.01
C ILE A 77 7.50 9.07 -9.15
N LEU A 78 8.23 7.96 -9.18
CA LEU A 78 7.62 6.64 -9.23
C LEU A 78 6.73 6.39 -8.02
N THR A 79 7.19 6.78 -6.84
CA THR A 79 6.44 6.62 -5.60
C THR A 79 5.13 7.39 -5.67
N LEU A 80 5.17 8.62 -6.18
CA LEU A 80 3.98 9.45 -6.31
C LEU A 80 2.98 8.80 -7.27
N ILE A 81 3.46 8.30 -8.40
CA ILE A 81 2.60 7.64 -9.38
C ILE A 81 1.95 6.40 -8.79
N LEU A 82 2.75 5.57 -8.11
CA LEU A 82 2.22 4.36 -7.47
C LEU A 82 1.22 4.71 -6.38
N TRP A 83 1.52 5.74 -5.60
CA TRP A 83 0.63 6.18 -4.53
C TRP A 83 -0.75 6.56 -5.07
N LEU A 84 -0.78 7.40 -6.09
CA LEU A 84 -2.04 7.81 -6.69
C LEU A 84 -2.77 6.64 -7.34
N LEU A 85 -2.02 5.81 -8.07
CA LEU A 85 -2.62 4.66 -8.75
C LEU A 85 -3.24 3.68 -7.76
N LEU A 86 -2.50 3.34 -6.72
CA LEU A 86 -2.99 2.37 -5.74
C LEU A 86 -4.14 2.91 -4.91
N MET A 87 -4.12 4.19 -4.58
CA MET A 87 -5.24 4.81 -3.87
C MET A 87 -6.51 4.76 -4.69
N ILE A 88 -6.41 5.11 -5.96
CA ILE A 88 -7.56 5.11 -6.85
C ILE A 88 -8.10 3.69 -7.05
N LYS A 89 -7.20 2.73 -7.28
CA LYS A 89 -7.60 1.33 -7.46
C LYS A 89 -8.29 0.78 -6.23
N ALA A 90 -7.76 1.07 -5.06
CA ALA A 90 -8.37 0.60 -3.81
C ALA A 90 -9.75 1.23 -3.61
N LEU A 91 -9.88 2.52 -3.91
CA LEU A 91 -11.15 3.22 -3.77
C LEU A 91 -12.21 2.64 -4.71
N ARG A 92 -11.79 2.13 -5.86
CA ARG A 92 -12.68 1.50 -6.83
C ARG A 92 -12.98 0.04 -6.49
N GLY A 93 -12.43 -0.48 -5.42
CA GLY A 93 -12.66 -1.86 -4.99
C GLY A 93 -11.82 -2.88 -5.73
N GLU A 94 -10.77 -2.46 -6.40
CA GLU A 94 -9.92 -3.37 -7.16
C GLU A 94 -8.72 -3.85 -6.34
N ARG A 95 -8.41 -5.13 -6.46
CA ARG A 95 -7.19 -5.70 -5.87
C ARG A 95 -6.07 -5.62 -6.88
N TYR A 96 -5.60 -4.44 -7.13
CA TYR A 96 -4.49 -4.27 -8.04
C TYR A 96 -3.21 -4.75 -7.38
N SER A 97 -2.71 -5.88 -7.87
CA SER A 97 -1.53 -6.51 -7.29
C SER A 97 -0.28 -6.07 -8.05
N LEU A 98 0.63 -5.43 -7.35
CA LEU A 98 1.90 -5.04 -7.95
C LEU A 98 2.75 -6.28 -8.22
N PRO A 99 3.60 -6.25 -9.26
CA PRO A 99 4.51 -7.37 -9.50
C PRO A 99 5.40 -7.58 -8.27
N ILE A 100 5.60 -8.82 -7.88
CA ILE A 100 6.42 -9.21 -6.72
C ILE A 100 5.78 -8.78 -5.40
N VAL A 101 5.60 -7.48 -5.16
CA VAL A 101 5.04 -6.96 -3.90
C VAL A 101 3.61 -7.46 -3.69
N GLY A 102 2.79 -7.43 -4.74
CA GLY A 102 1.42 -7.92 -4.64
C GLY A 102 1.35 -9.38 -4.27
N LYS A 103 2.24 -10.19 -4.83
CA LYS A 103 2.32 -11.60 -4.48
C LYS A 103 2.69 -11.79 -3.03
N MET A 104 3.67 -11.03 -2.56
CA MET A 104 4.07 -11.07 -1.15
C MET A 104 2.92 -10.69 -0.25
N ALA A 105 2.15 -9.68 -0.63
CA ALA A 105 1.00 -9.24 0.15
C ALA A 105 -0.07 -10.32 0.20
N GLU A 106 -0.32 -10.99 -0.93
CA GLU A 106 -1.30 -12.06 -1.00
C GLU A 106 -0.89 -13.22 -0.11
N GLU A 107 0.37 -13.63 -0.16
CA GLU A 107 0.87 -14.73 0.65
C GLU A 107 0.81 -14.41 2.14
N LYS A 108 1.21 -13.19 2.51
CA LYS A 108 1.23 -12.79 3.92
C LYS A 108 -0.15 -12.63 4.53
N THR A 109 -1.15 -12.32 3.71
CA THR A 109 -2.51 -12.13 4.19
C THR A 109 -3.41 -13.35 3.95
N GLY A 110 -2.87 -14.40 3.40
CA GLY A 110 -3.62 -15.63 3.14
C GLY A 110 -4.55 -15.55 1.94
N GLN A 111 -4.25 -14.69 1.01
CA GLN A 111 -5.08 -14.49 -0.18
C GLN A 111 -4.74 -15.40 -1.33
#